data_87e40c246825869a37ebe44fb66fe0ba
#
_entry.id   87e40c246825869a37ebe44fb66fe0ba
#
_cell.length_a   1.000
_cell.length_b   1.000
_cell.length_c   1.000
_cell.angle_alpha   90.00
_cell.angle_beta   90.00
_cell.angle_gamma   90.00
#
_symmetry.space_group_name_H-M   'P 1'
#
loop_
_entity.id
_entity.type
_entity.pdbx_description
1 polymer ?
#
loop_
_entity_poly.entity_id
_entity_poly.type
_entity_poly.pdbx_seq_one_letter_code
_entity_poly.pdbx_strand_id
1 'polypeptide(L)'
;LYRPMKTYLNYKGLTVLAHRGGADESPENTLESFEYSIALGCDFIETDVQVSLDGIPYIFHDDDLKRIANIPKKFDSLKSEEIDEIKIFGNHEIPRLEDVLNKFPYTSFQIDFKTDEVVIPALDVIKKTNSFDRVCIASFNSKRLDEVRLKFPDLCISMGPVEVFKTILSSYGLYKAKINGDCLQVPMKYYGIKVISKRFVDFVKSKGLKVMVWTINDIKTFKYLIELDVDGIITDKPKLLFETLKNNN
;
A
#
# COMPACT_ATOMS: atom_id res chain seq x y z
N LEU A 1 20.56 0.01 18.10
CA LEU A 1 21.07 0.46 16.82
C LEU A 1 19.99 1.32 16.16
N TYR A 2 20.30 2.61 15.95
CA TYR A 2 19.46 3.55 15.21
C TYR A 2 19.36 3.06 13.76
N ARG A 3 18.13 2.75 13.28
CA ARG A 3 17.90 2.51 11.86
C ARG A 3 17.62 3.87 11.21
N PRO A 4 18.36 4.27 10.16
CA PRO A 4 17.99 5.47 9.43
C PRO A 4 16.58 5.31 8.83
N MET A 5 15.80 6.39 8.87
CA MET A 5 14.46 6.39 8.28
C MET A 5 14.58 6.24 6.76
N LYS A 6 13.78 5.37 6.17
CA LYS A 6 13.74 5.18 4.71
C LYS A 6 13.20 6.43 4.02
N THR A 7 13.71 6.73 2.83
CA THR A 7 13.31 7.92 2.06
C THR A 7 11.79 8.00 1.86
N TYR A 8 11.16 6.89 1.54
CA TYR A 8 9.69 6.77 1.43
C TYR A 8 8.95 7.32 2.67
N LEU A 9 9.50 7.18 3.86
CA LEU A 9 8.88 7.60 5.12
C LEU A 9 9.29 9.02 5.55
N ASN A 10 10.12 9.71 4.77
CA ASN A 10 10.61 11.04 5.10
C ASN A 10 9.60 12.14 4.73
N TYR A 11 8.42 12.10 5.34
CA TYR A 11 7.40 13.13 5.22
C TYR A 11 6.93 13.56 6.62
N LYS A 12 6.33 14.75 6.71
CA LYS A 12 5.80 15.34 7.96
C LYS A 12 4.28 15.42 7.90
N GLY A 13 3.65 15.24 9.06
CA GLY A 13 2.20 15.31 9.20
C GLY A 13 1.47 14.09 8.65
N LEU A 14 0.16 14.24 8.49
CA LEU A 14 -0.72 13.21 7.94
C LEU A 14 -0.59 13.17 6.41
N THR A 15 -0.38 11.98 5.86
CA THR A 15 -0.43 11.77 4.41
C THR A 15 -1.70 11.04 3.98
N VAL A 16 -2.16 11.35 2.77
CA VAL A 16 -3.29 10.66 2.11
C VAL A 16 -2.72 9.63 1.14
N LEU A 17 -3.04 8.36 1.35
CA LEU A 17 -2.73 7.30 0.41
C LEU A 17 -4.03 6.91 -0.32
N ALA A 18 -4.07 7.12 -1.62
CA ALA A 18 -5.23 6.74 -2.43
C ALA A 18 -5.21 5.23 -2.67
N HIS A 19 -6.14 4.50 -2.01
CA HIS A 19 -6.27 3.04 -2.12
C HIS A 19 -6.68 2.67 -3.54
N ARG A 20 -5.83 1.93 -4.25
CA ARG A 20 -5.97 1.58 -5.68
C ARG A 20 -6.23 2.82 -6.57
N GLY A 21 -5.69 3.99 -6.16
CA GLY A 21 -5.94 5.24 -6.86
C GLY A 21 -7.27 5.92 -6.54
N GLY A 22 -7.95 5.55 -5.44
CA GLY A 22 -9.24 6.13 -5.03
C GLY A 22 -10.44 5.37 -5.60
N ALA A 23 -10.57 4.09 -5.24
CA ALA A 23 -11.48 3.12 -5.85
C ALA A 23 -12.98 3.46 -5.80
N ASP A 24 -13.43 4.32 -4.86
CA ASP A 24 -14.82 4.80 -4.81
C ASP A 24 -15.07 6.08 -5.65
N GLU A 25 -14.00 6.70 -6.15
CA GLU A 25 -14.07 7.97 -6.89
C GLU A 25 -13.55 7.83 -8.34
N SER A 26 -12.79 6.77 -8.63
CA SER A 26 -12.20 6.50 -9.94
C SER A 26 -12.02 4.99 -10.16
N PRO A 27 -11.93 4.48 -11.40
CA PRO A 27 -11.73 3.05 -11.68
C PRO A 27 -10.45 2.50 -11.04
N GLU A 28 -10.58 1.57 -10.09
CA GLU A 28 -9.46 1.05 -9.29
C GLU A 28 -8.29 0.54 -10.14
N ASN A 29 -7.05 0.81 -9.69
CA ASN A 29 -5.83 0.26 -10.27
C ASN A 29 -5.65 0.54 -11.78
N THR A 30 -6.09 1.71 -12.23
CA THR A 30 -5.88 2.21 -13.60
C THR A 30 -4.94 3.42 -13.62
N LEU A 31 -4.36 3.73 -14.78
CA LEU A 31 -3.56 4.96 -14.94
C LEU A 31 -4.39 6.21 -14.64
N GLU A 32 -5.65 6.21 -15.04
CA GLU A 32 -6.59 7.31 -14.83
C GLU A 32 -6.89 7.53 -13.33
N SER A 33 -7.03 6.46 -12.54
CA SER A 33 -7.25 6.60 -11.10
C SER A 33 -6.03 7.19 -10.41
N PHE A 34 -4.83 6.86 -10.87
CA PHE A 34 -3.59 7.43 -10.33
C PHE A 34 -3.47 8.90 -10.72
N GLU A 35 -3.73 9.26 -11.99
CA GLU A 35 -3.77 10.66 -12.44
C GLU A 35 -4.80 11.48 -11.66
N TYR A 36 -5.99 10.94 -11.46
CA TYR A 36 -7.05 11.55 -10.65
C TYR A 36 -6.56 11.88 -9.24
N SER A 37 -6.02 10.91 -8.53
CA SER A 37 -5.57 11.10 -7.16
C SER A 37 -4.36 12.03 -7.05
N ILE A 38 -3.42 11.95 -7.97
CA ILE A 38 -2.29 12.88 -8.05
C ILE A 38 -2.77 14.31 -8.29
N ALA A 39 -3.74 14.52 -9.19
CA ALA A 39 -4.34 15.83 -9.45
C ALA A 39 -5.07 16.41 -8.23
N LEU A 40 -5.59 15.58 -7.33
CA LEU A 40 -6.15 16.01 -6.03
C LEU A 40 -5.08 16.44 -5.02
N GLY A 41 -3.81 16.07 -5.24
CA GLY A 41 -2.70 16.34 -4.32
C GLY A 41 -2.23 15.13 -3.52
N CYS A 42 -2.59 13.90 -3.90
CA CYS A 42 -2.01 12.70 -3.29
C CYS A 42 -0.56 12.53 -3.74
N ASP A 43 0.38 12.59 -2.81
CA ASP A 43 1.77 12.22 -3.04
C ASP A 43 2.00 10.71 -2.97
N PHE A 44 1.03 9.98 -2.42
CA PHE A 44 1.10 8.55 -2.17
C PHE A 44 -0.09 7.82 -2.80
N ILE A 45 0.21 6.76 -3.53
CA ILE A 45 -0.78 5.82 -4.08
C ILE A 45 -0.53 4.44 -3.45
N GLU A 46 -1.59 3.81 -2.97
CA GLU A 46 -1.57 2.40 -2.63
C GLU A 46 -2.08 1.59 -3.82
N THR A 47 -1.43 0.47 -4.11
CA THR A 47 -1.78 -0.39 -5.24
C THR A 47 -1.35 -1.84 -5.01
N ASP A 48 -1.86 -2.73 -5.84
CA ASP A 48 -1.66 -4.17 -5.77
C ASP A 48 -0.92 -4.68 -7.02
N VAL A 49 -0.10 -5.70 -6.87
CA VAL A 49 0.63 -6.28 -8.00
C VAL A 49 0.43 -7.79 -8.08
N GLN A 50 0.01 -8.23 -9.28
CA GLN A 50 -0.05 -9.61 -9.73
C GLN A 50 1.01 -9.86 -10.81
N VAL A 51 1.24 -11.12 -11.17
CA VAL A 51 2.20 -11.50 -12.21
C VAL A 51 1.53 -12.36 -13.27
N SER A 52 1.86 -12.12 -14.55
CA SER A 52 1.43 -12.96 -15.67
C SER A 52 2.16 -14.31 -15.69
N LEU A 53 1.66 -15.26 -16.47
CA LEU A 53 2.26 -16.57 -16.67
C LEU A 53 3.73 -16.49 -17.15
N ASP A 54 4.06 -15.49 -17.94
CA ASP A 54 5.40 -15.22 -18.48
C ASP A 54 6.23 -14.24 -17.65
N GLY A 55 5.78 -13.94 -16.40
CA GLY A 55 6.57 -13.22 -15.40
C GLY A 55 6.55 -11.71 -15.50
N ILE A 56 5.56 -11.10 -16.13
CA ILE A 56 5.42 -9.63 -16.19
C ILE A 56 4.51 -9.15 -15.04
N PRO A 57 4.97 -8.20 -14.19
CA PRO A 57 4.16 -7.63 -13.12
C PRO A 57 3.13 -6.61 -13.64
N TYR A 58 1.89 -6.75 -13.18
CA TYR A 58 0.76 -5.86 -13.49
C TYR A 58 0.13 -5.29 -12.24
N ILE A 59 -0.43 -4.11 -12.37
CA ILE A 59 -1.26 -3.48 -11.35
C ILE A 59 -2.63 -4.15 -11.36
N PHE A 60 -2.86 -5.05 -10.41
CA PHE A 60 -4.12 -5.78 -10.30
C PHE A 60 -4.30 -6.39 -8.91
N HIS A 61 -5.52 -6.40 -8.37
CA HIS A 61 -5.79 -6.86 -7.01
C HIS A 61 -6.14 -8.34 -6.92
N ASP A 62 -7.11 -8.79 -7.73
CA ASP A 62 -7.76 -10.09 -7.58
C ASP A 62 -6.89 -11.24 -8.13
N ASP A 63 -7.10 -12.45 -7.65
CA ASP A 63 -6.43 -13.65 -8.18
C ASP A 63 -6.99 -14.06 -9.55
N ASP A 64 -8.18 -13.55 -9.91
CA ASP A 64 -8.83 -13.80 -11.19
C ASP A 64 -9.45 -12.53 -11.79
N LEU A 65 -9.82 -12.62 -13.06
CA LEU A 65 -10.39 -11.50 -13.82
C LEU A 65 -11.93 -11.42 -13.77
N LYS A 66 -12.58 -12.24 -12.94
CA LYS A 66 -14.04 -12.37 -12.95
C LYS A 66 -14.75 -11.09 -12.51
N ARG A 67 -14.34 -10.51 -11.38
CA ARG A 67 -15.00 -9.32 -10.81
C ARG A 67 -14.90 -8.10 -11.72
N ILE A 68 -13.72 -7.87 -12.28
CA ILE A 68 -13.39 -6.62 -12.97
C ILE A 68 -13.65 -6.72 -14.49
N ALA A 69 -13.32 -7.86 -15.11
CA ALA A 69 -13.40 -8.04 -16.56
C ALA A 69 -14.47 -9.06 -16.98
N ASN A 70 -15.16 -9.72 -16.04
CA ASN A 70 -16.10 -10.82 -16.32
C ASN A 70 -15.48 -12.01 -17.09
N ILE A 71 -14.19 -12.24 -16.89
CA ILE A 71 -13.43 -13.33 -17.48
C ILE A 71 -13.13 -14.36 -16.37
N PRO A 72 -13.65 -15.62 -16.44
CA PRO A 72 -13.45 -16.62 -15.40
C PRO A 72 -12.09 -17.34 -15.57
N LYS A 73 -11.00 -16.57 -15.59
CA LYS A 73 -9.62 -17.07 -15.68
C LYS A 73 -8.80 -16.50 -14.56
N LYS A 74 -7.86 -17.30 -14.03
CA LYS A 74 -6.85 -16.81 -13.09
C LYS A 74 -5.90 -15.87 -13.78
N PHE A 75 -5.45 -14.84 -13.06
CA PHE A 75 -4.55 -13.83 -13.59
C PHE A 75 -3.21 -14.44 -14.03
N ASP A 76 -2.62 -15.26 -13.18
CA ASP A 76 -1.34 -15.97 -13.40
C ASP A 76 -1.38 -17.07 -14.47
N SER A 77 -2.57 -17.40 -15.00
CA SER A 77 -2.72 -18.35 -16.10
C SER A 77 -2.62 -17.73 -17.50
N LEU A 78 -2.59 -16.39 -17.57
CA LEU A 78 -2.54 -15.64 -18.81
C LEU A 78 -1.13 -15.08 -19.09
N LYS A 79 -0.73 -15.11 -20.34
CA LYS A 79 0.48 -14.41 -20.80
C LYS A 79 0.26 -12.91 -20.86
N SER A 80 1.34 -12.16 -20.81
CA SER A 80 1.30 -10.70 -20.87
C SER A 80 0.58 -10.18 -22.13
N GLU A 81 0.81 -10.81 -23.31
CA GLU A 81 0.12 -10.47 -24.56
C GLU A 81 -1.41 -10.60 -24.46
N GLU A 82 -1.91 -11.62 -23.71
CA GLU A 82 -3.34 -11.80 -23.49
C GLU A 82 -3.90 -10.75 -22.51
N ILE A 83 -3.13 -10.40 -21.47
CA ILE A 83 -3.54 -9.40 -20.47
C ILE A 83 -3.60 -8.00 -21.08
N ASP A 84 -2.64 -7.63 -21.93
CA ASP A 84 -2.59 -6.33 -22.61
C ASP A 84 -3.83 -6.05 -23.48
N GLU A 85 -4.48 -7.10 -24.01
CA GLU A 85 -5.71 -6.97 -24.80
C GLU A 85 -6.99 -6.83 -23.94
N ILE A 86 -6.89 -7.10 -22.63
CA ILE A 86 -8.06 -7.05 -21.75
C ILE A 86 -8.39 -5.59 -21.40
N LYS A 87 -9.66 -5.23 -21.54
CA LYS A 87 -10.18 -3.94 -21.09
C LYS A 87 -11.04 -4.13 -19.84
N ILE A 88 -10.82 -3.26 -18.87
CA ILE A 88 -11.54 -3.22 -17.59
C ILE A 88 -12.33 -1.91 -17.49
N PHE A 89 -13.40 -1.88 -16.70
CA PHE A 89 -14.25 -0.69 -16.50
C PHE A 89 -14.65 0.02 -17.80
N GLY A 90 -14.93 -0.74 -18.84
CA GLY A 90 -15.33 -0.25 -20.14
C GLY A 90 -14.20 -0.13 -21.16
N ASN A 91 -13.14 0.62 -20.88
CA ASN A 91 -12.06 0.85 -21.87
C ASN A 91 -10.68 1.10 -21.27
N HIS A 92 -10.47 0.83 -19.97
CA HIS A 92 -9.16 1.00 -19.35
C HIS A 92 -8.31 -0.26 -19.53
N GLU A 93 -7.02 -0.09 -19.69
CA GLU A 93 -6.05 -1.18 -19.70
C GLU A 93 -5.69 -1.62 -18.28
N ILE A 94 -5.21 -2.85 -18.14
CA ILE A 94 -4.56 -3.29 -16.91
C ILE A 94 -3.10 -2.84 -16.99
N PRO A 95 -2.64 -1.88 -16.17
CA PRO A 95 -1.31 -1.30 -16.34
C PRO A 95 -0.20 -2.27 -15.94
N ARG A 96 0.90 -2.30 -16.68
CA ARG A 96 2.12 -2.92 -16.23
C ARG A 96 2.76 -2.09 -15.12
N LEU A 97 3.36 -2.73 -14.11
CA LEU A 97 4.06 -2.04 -13.03
C LEU A 97 5.16 -1.11 -13.55
N GLU A 98 5.89 -1.53 -14.58
CA GLU A 98 6.96 -0.74 -15.19
C GLU A 98 6.43 0.57 -15.78
N ASP A 99 5.32 0.52 -16.49
CA ASP A 99 4.70 1.70 -17.12
C ASP A 99 4.22 2.70 -16.06
N VAL A 100 3.62 2.20 -14.97
CA VAL A 100 3.17 3.04 -13.84
C VAL A 100 4.34 3.75 -13.18
N LEU A 101 5.41 3.02 -12.85
CA LEU A 101 6.56 3.61 -12.17
C LEU A 101 7.30 4.62 -13.05
N ASN A 102 7.36 4.39 -14.37
CA ASN A 102 7.95 5.34 -15.31
C ASN A 102 7.07 6.58 -15.54
N LYS A 103 5.74 6.39 -15.62
CA LYS A 103 4.80 7.49 -15.88
C LYS A 103 4.69 8.46 -14.71
N PHE A 104 4.83 7.96 -13.47
CA PHE A 104 4.68 8.74 -12.24
C PHE A 104 5.98 8.80 -11.41
N PRO A 105 7.06 9.40 -11.93
CA PRO A 105 8.39 9.34 -11.31
C PRO A 105 8.50 10.08 -9.97
N TYR A 106 7.57 10.98 -9.66
CA TYR A 106 7.55 11.77 -8.43
C TYR A 106 6.53 11.28 -7.39
N THR A 107 5.71 10.29 -7.72
CA THR A 107 4.70 9.72 -6.84
C THR A 107 5.31 8.57 -6.03
N SER A 108 4.99 8.52 -4.75
CA SER A 108 5.34 7.41 -3.87
C SER A 108 4.28 6.30 -3.96
N PHE A 109 4.73 5.05 -4.09
CA PHE A 109 3.84 3.90 -4.20
C PHE A 109 4.01 2.95 -3.03
N GLN A 110 2.90 2.62 -2.37
CA GLN A 110 2.80 1.43 -1.56
C GLN A 110 2.30 0.29 -2.44
N ILE A 111 3.06 -0.79 -2.51
CA ILE A 111 2.79 -1.91 -3.41
C ILE A 111 2.56 -3.18 -2.59
N ASP A 112 1.33 -3.73 -2.64
CA ASP A 112 1.00 -5.01 -2.02
C ASP A 112 1.32 -6.17 -2.98
N PHE A 113 2.28 -7.02 -2.59
CA PHE A 113 2.63 -8.21 -3.33
C PHE A 113 1.66 -9.34 -3.03
N LYS A 114 0.86 -9.73 -4.02
CA LYS A 114 -0.24 -10.69 -3.86
C LYS A 114 0.24 -12.14 -3.81
N THR A 115 1.26 -12.51 -4.59
CA THR A 115 1.75 -13.88 -4.71
C THR A 115 3.25 -13.96 -4.44
N ASP A 116 3.81 -15.16 -4.26
CA ASP A 116 5.26 -15.34 -4.09
C ASP A 116 5.98 -15.17 -5.44
N GLU A 117 5.33 -15.54 -6.53
CA GLU A 117 5.85 -15.47 -7.89
C GLU A 117 6.08 -14.02 -8.35
N VAL A 118 5.31 -13.05 -7.84
CA VAL A 118 5.47 -11.63 -8.22
C VAL A 118 6.71 -10.98 -7.59
N VAL A 119 7.27 -11.54 -6.52
CA VAL A 119 8.32 -10.91 -5.71
C VAL A 119 9.53 -10.51 -6.56
N ILE A 120 10.14 -11.48 -7.24
CA ILE A 120 11.35 -11.21 -8.03
C ILE A 120 11.07 -10.32 -9.24
N PRO A 121 10.06 -10.62 -10.10
CA PRO A 121 9.73 -9.75 -11.22
C PRO A 121 9.44 -8.29 -10.81
N ALA A 122 8.67 -8.07 -9.73
CA ALA A 122 8.36 -6.72 -9.28
C ALA A 122 9.60 -5.99 -8.73
N LEU A 123 10.47 -6.67 -7.98
CA LEU A 123 11.71 -6.08 -7.49
C LEU A 123 12.68 -5.73 -8.61
N ASP A 124 12.74 -6.53 -9.67
CA ASP A 124 13.54 -6.23 -10.87
C ASP A 124 13.02 -4.97 -11.58
N VAL A 125 11.70 -4.81 -11.69
CA VAL A 125 11.06 -3.61 -12.24
C VAL A 125 11.36 -2.39 -11.37
N ILE A 126 11.22 -2.48 -10.04
CA ILE A 126 11.51 -1.39 -9.09
C ILE A 126 12.99 -0.96 -9.23
N LYS A 127 13.91 -1.91 -9.38
CA LYS A 127 15.32 -1.65 -9.63
C LYS A 127 15.55 -0.97 -10.99
N LYS A 128 14.99 -1.53 -12.06
CA LYS A 128 15.11 -1.02 -13.44
C LYS A 128 14.61 0.41 -13.57
N THR A 129 13.52 0.75 -12.90
CA THR A 129 12.91 2.10 -12.90
C THR A 129 13.52 3.05 -11.88
N ASN A 130 14.54 2.62 -11.14
CA ASN A 130 15.19 3.41 -10.07
C ASN A 130 14.17 3.95 -9.03
N SER A 131 13.25 3.09 -8.58
CA SER A 131 12.11 3.50 -7.75
C SER A 131 12.25 3.15 -6.25
N PHE A 132 13.44 2.69 -5.79
CA PHE A 132 13.65 2.24 -4.41
C PHE A 132 13.28 3.27 -3.34
N ASP A 133 13.59 4.54 -3.57
CA ASP A 133 13.41 5.61 -2.59
C ASP A 133 11.94 6.03 -2.41
N ARG A 134 11.07 5.66 -3.33
CA ARG A 134 9.66 6.05 -3.38
C ARG A 134 8.68 4.90 -3.37
N VAL A 135 9.16 3.69 -3.08
CA VAL A 135 8.32 2.48 -3.00
C VAL A 135 8.41 1.88 -1.61
N CYS A 136 7.25 1.47 -1.07
CA CYS A 136 7.14 0.65 0.13
C CYS A 136 6.42 -0.65 -0.22
N ILE A 137 7.03 -1.78 0.13
CA ILE A 137 6.43 -3.10 -0.11
C ILE A 137 5.57 -3.50 1.07
N ALA A 138 4.36 -3.97 0.77
CA ALA A 138 3.45 -4.59 1.72
C ALA A 138 3.10 -6.01 1.27
N SER A 139 2.67 -6.83 2.19
CA SER A 139 2.08 -8.14 1.93
C SER A 139 1.38 -8.69 3.17
N PHE A 140 0.32 -9.44 2.98
CA PHE A 140 -0.33 -10.24 4.03
C PHE A 140 0.46 -11.52 4.38
N ASN A 141 1.55 -11.83 3.66
CA ASN A 141 2.44 -12.94 3.94
C ASN A 141 3.75 -12.43 4.56
N SER A 142 3.94 -12.61 5.89
CA SER A 142 5.16 -12.17 6.59
C SER A 142 6.44 -12.83 6.07
N LYS A 143 6.38 -14.09 5.62
CA LYS A 143 7.55 -14.78 5.04
C LYS A 143 8.01 -14.12 3.73
N ARG A 144 7.06 -13.70 2.89
CA ARG A 144 7.32 -12.95 1.66
C ARG A 144 8.07 -11.66 1.95
N LEU A 145 7.64 -10.91 2.96
CA LEU A 145 8.31 -9.68 3.39
C LEU A 145 9.71 -9.93 3.96
N ASP A 146 9.92 -11.05 4.65
CA ASP A 146 11.25 -11.42 5.16
C ASP A 146 12.22 -11.73 4.01
N GLU A 147 11.77 -12.37 2.95
CA GLU A 147 12.56 -12.60 1.73
C GLU A 147 12.97 -11.29 1.07
N VAL A 148 12.04 -10.35 0.92
CA VAL A 148 12.33 -9.02 0.37
C VAL A 148 13.37 -8.28 1.24
N ARG A 149 13.23 -8.31 2.58
CA ARG A 149 14.20 -7.67 3.50
C ARG A 149 15.60 -8.22 3.38
N LEU A 150 15.73 -9.52 3.19
CA LEU A 150 17.04 -10.16 3.04
C LEU A 150 17.73 -9.75 1.74
N LYS A 151 16.99 -9.65 0.65
CA LYS A 151 17.52 -9.32 -0.67
C LYS A 151 17.75 -7.81 -0.86
N PHE A 152 16.88 -6.98 -0.28
CA PHE A 152 16.86 -5.53 -0.47
C PHE A 152 16.70 -4.79 0.88
N PRO A 153 17.76 -4.76 1.72
CA PRO A 153 17.68 -4.19 3.07
C PRO A 153 17.41 -2.68 3.08
N ASP A 154 17.69 -1.98 1.97
CA ASP A 154 17.47 -0.54 1.85
C ASP A 154 16.07 -0.16 1.38
N LEU A 155 15.29 -1.10 0.86
CA LEU A 155 13.91 -0.89 0.46
C LEU A 155 13.01 -0.68 1.70
N CYS A 156 12.03 0.23 1.59
CA CYS A 156 11.01 0.38 2.63
C CYS A 156 10.07 -0.81 2.62
N ILE A 157 9.85 -1.41 3.79
CA ILE A 157 9.01 -2.61 3.91
C ILE A 157 8.09 -2.45 5.11
N SER A 158 6.79 -2.52 4.84
CA SER A 158 5.75 -2.54 5.86
C SER A 158 5.85 -3.79 6.74
N MET A 159 5.32 -3.70 7.95
CA MET A 159 5.17 -4.84 8.84
C MET A 159 4.10 -5.78 8.32
N GLY A 160 4.40 -7.08 8.30
CA GLY A 160 3.41 -8.12 8.04
C GLY A 160 2.52 -8.40 9.26
N PRO A 161 1.50 -9.27 9.10
CA PRO A 161 0.55 -9.57 10.19
C PRO A 161 1.21 -10.03 11.50
N VAL A 162 2.28 -10.81 11.42
CA VAL A 162 3.01 -11.30 12.59
C VAL A 162 3.69 -10.17 13.35
N GLU A 163 4.34 -9.25 12.65
CA GLU A 163 5.02 -8.09 13.24
C GLU A 163 4.02 -7.09 13.80
N VAL A 164 2.89 -6.88 13.12
CA VAL A 164 1.78 -6.04 13.62
C VAL A 164 1.24 -6.62 14.93
N PHE A 165 0.99 -7.93 15.00
CA PHE A 165 0.54 -8.59 16.23
C PHE A 165 1.55 -8.43 17.38
N LYS A 166 2.84 -8.66 17.13
CA LYS A 166 3.91 -8.42 18.10
C LYS A 166 3.94 -6.96 18.57
N THR A 167 3.72 -6.01 17.68
CA THR A 167 3.67 -4.57 18.01
C THR A 167 2.48 -4.26 18.91
N ILE A 168 1.31 -4.83 18.63
CA ILE A 168 0.14 -4.72 19.51
C ILE A 168 0.46 -5.24 20.90
N LEU A 169 0.98 -6.45 21.03
CA LEU A 169 1.38 -7.02 22.33
C LEU A 169 2.42 -6.15 23.04
N SER A 170 3.38 -5.60 22.31
CA SER A 170 4.41 -4.72 22.87
C SER A 170 3.82 -3.43 23.43
N SER A 171 2.79 -2.87 22.81
CA SER A 171 2.09 -1.67 23.29
C SER A 171 1.40 -1.89 24.64
N TYR A 172 1.11 -3.14 25.00
CA TYR A 172 0.57 -3.55 26.29
C TYR A 172 1.64 -4.08 27.26
N GLY A 173 2.93 -4.05 26.86
CA GLY A 173 4.03 -4.57 27.67
C GLY A 173 4.14 -6.10 27.71
N LEU A 174 3.38 -6.80 26.85
CA LEU A 174 3.30 -8.26 26.81
C LEU A 174 4.35 -8.91 25.90
N TYR A 175 5.07 -8.11 25.11
CA TYR A 175 6.13 -8.58 24.21
C TYR A 175 7.31 -7.59 24.19
N LYS A 176 8.53 -8.10 24.32
CA LYS A 176 9.75 -7.27 24.46
C LYS A 176 10.81 -7.54 23.41
N ALA A 177 10.59 -8.48 22.48
CA ALA A 177 11.58 -8.77 21.45
C ALA A 177 11.59 -7.72 20.34
N LYS A 178 12.64 -7.75 19.52
CA LYS A 178 12.79 -6.87 18.36
C LYS A 178 11.65 -7.08 17.37
N ILE A 179 11.08 -5.98 16.89
CA ILE A 179 10.06 -5.96 15.85
C ILE A 179 10.74 -5.51 14.54
N ASN A 180 10.52 -6.25 13.46
CA ASN A 180 11.09 -5.95 12.16
C ASN A 180 10.03 -5.28 11.25
N GLY A 181 10.44 -4.24 10.52
CA GLY A 181 9.62 -3.46 9.60
C GLY A 181 9.91 -1.97 9.75
N ASP A 182 9.59 -1.20 8.72
CA ASP A 182 9.90 0.22 8.67
C ASP A 182 8.67 1.09 9.00
N CYS A 183 7.47 0.58 8.74
CA CYS A 183 6.18 1.22 9.07
C CYS A 183 5.09 0.17 9.31
N LEU A 184 3.95 0.64 9.82
CA LEU A 184 2.76 -0.18 10.05
C LEU A 184 1.61 0.30 9.16
N GLN A 185 0.91 -0.66 8.57
CA GLN A 185 -0.32 -0.43 7.83
C GLN A 185 -1.37 -1.38 8.39
N VAL A 186 -2.33 -0.83 9.10
CA VAL A 186 -3.21 -1.62 9.96
C VAL A 186 -4.69 -1.23 9.79
N PRO A 187 -5.62 -2.19 9.93
CA PRO A 187 -7.05 -1.88 9.96
C PRO A 187 -7.46 -1.27 11.30
N MET A 188 -8.60 -0.59 11.34
CA MET A 188 -9.22 -0.13 12.59
C MET A 188 -9.46 -1.27 13.58
N LYS A 189 -9.88 -2.44 13.06
CA LYS A 189 -10.16 -3.64 13.84
C LYS A 189 -9.60 -4.86 13.12
N TYR A 190 -9.14 -5.83 13.89
CA TYR A 190 -8.69 -7.13 13.40
C TYR A 190 -9.38 -8.23 14.21
N TYR A 191 -10.16 -9.10 13.55
CA TYR A 191 -11.01 -10.10 14.22
C TYR A 191 -11.86 -9.53 15.37
N GLY A 192 -12.48 -8.36 15.16
CA GLY A 192 -13.31 -7.69 16.15
C GLY A 192 -12.55 -6.91 17.24
N ILE A 193 -11.24 -7.11 17.35
CA ILE A 193 -10.39 -6.40 18.33
C ILE A 193 -9.99 -5.05 17.76
N LYS A 194 -10.18 -3.99 18.54
CA LYS A 194 -9.75 -2.63 18.17
C LYS A 194 -8.22 -2.55 18.17
N VAL A 195 -7.63 -2.34 17.00
CA VAL A 195 -6.17 -2.17 16.82
C VAL A 195 -5.77 -0.74 17.12
N ILE A 196 -6.46 0.22 16.50
CA ILE A 196 -6.12 1.64 16.59
C ILE A 196 -6.68 2.24 17.87
N SER A 197 -5.78 2.76 18.70
CA SER A 197 -6.07 3.52 19.92
C SER A 197 -4.95 4.53 20.17
N LYS A 198 -5.20 5.55 20.99
CA LYS A 198 -4.18 6.55 21.38
C LYS A 198 -2.91 5.86 21.91
N ARG A 199 -3.08 4.89 22.82
CA ARG A 199 -1.98 4.09 23.36
C ARG A 199 -1.13 3.42 22.28
N PHE A 200 -1.76 2.79 21.29
CA PHE A 200 -1.07 2.09 20.23
C PHE A 200 -0.30 3.06 19.33
N VAL A 201 -0.95 4.16 18.91
CA VAL A 201 -0.32 5.19 18.07
C VAL A 201 0.87 5.82 18.80
N ASP A 202 0.72 6.21 20.07
CA ASP A 202 1.82 6.78 20.86
C ASP A 202 2.98 5.80 21.03
N PHE A 203 2.67 4.52 21.26
CA PHE A 203 3.70 3.49 21.33
C PHE A 203 4.48 3.36 20.02
N VAL A 204 3.79 3.27 18.88
CA VAL A 204 4.42 3.17 17.55
C VAL A 204 5.32 4.39 17.30
N LYS A 205 4.82 5.59 17.53
CA LYS A 205 5.58 6.84 17.39
C LYS A 205 6.78 6.91 18.33
N SER A 206 6.65 6.42 19.55
CA SER A 206 7.78 6.36 20.50
C SER A 206 8.93 5.47 20.05
N LYS A 207 8.67 4.57 19.09
CA LYS A 207 9.68 3.72 18.44
C LYS A 207 10.26 4.34 17.17
N GLY A 208 9.87 5.56 16.82
CA GLY A 208 10.26 6.21 15.56
C GLY A 208 9.64 5.58 14.32
N LEU A 209 8.53 4.85 14.49
CA LEU A 209 7.80 4.19 13.41
C LEU A 209 6.59 5.02 13.00
N LYS A 210 6.16 4.86 11.75
CA LYS A 210 4.94 5.46 11.21
C LYS A 210 3.80 4.46 11.14
N VAL A 211 2.57 4.94 11.38
CA VAL A 211 1.35 4.15 11.30
C VAL A 211 0.37 4.75 10.30
N MET A 212 -0.03 3.96 9.30
CA MET A 212 -1.08 4.25 8.35
C MET A 212 -2.27 3.34 8.61
N VAL A 213 -3.48 3.84 8.39
CA VAL A 213 -4.71 3.08 8.69
C VAL A 213 -5.54 2.89 7.43
N TRP A 214 -5.98 1.64 7.17
CA TRP A 214 -6.75 1.24 5.98
C TRP A 214 -8.04 0.47 6.34
N THR A 215 -9.00 0.34 5.47
CA THR A 215 -9.38 1.31 4.42
C THR A 215 -10.49 2.15 4.99
N ILE A 216 -10.33 3.46 5.01
CA ILE A 216 -11.21 4.39 5.72
C ILE A 216 -11.91 5.29 4.71
N ASN A 217 -13.25 5.33 4.77
CA ASN A 217 -14.07 5.98 3.75
C ASN A 217 -15.15 6.90 4.32
N ASP A 218 -15.09 7.24 5.61
CA ASP A 218 -16.08 8.08 6.27
C ASP A 218 -15.46 9.21 7.12
N ILE A 219 -16.15 10.35 7.15
CA ILE A 219 -15.69 11.60 7.80
C ILE A 219 -15.48 11.41 9.31
N LYS A 220 -16.34 10.64 9.98
CA LYS A 220 -16.23 10.44 11.43
C LYS A 220 -14.94 9.72 11.79
N THR A 221 -14.60 8.67 11.05
CA THR A 221 -13.37 7.92 11.26
C THR A 221 -12.15 8.73 10.82
N PHE A 222 -12.23 9.53 9.74
CA PHE A 222 -11.17 10.46 9.37
C PHE A 222 -10.82 11.39 10.52
N LYS A 223 -11.81 12.10 11.10
CA LYS A 223 -11.62 13.02 12.23
C LYS A 223 -11.00 12.32 13.43
N TYR A 224 -11.50 11.14 13.78
CA TYR A 224 -10.95 10.33 14.88
C TYR A 224 -9.47 9.99 14.66
N LEU A 225 -9.06 9.60 13.45
CA LEU A 225 -7.66 9.27 13.14
C LEU A 225 -6.76 10.51 13.11
N ILE A 226 -7.27 11.64 12.65
CA ILE A 226 -6.58 12.95 12.71
C ILE A 226 -6.30 13.32 14.17
N GLU A 227 -7.30 13.21 15.06
CA GLU A 227 -7.14 13.47 16.50
C GLU A 227 -6.15 12.52 17.18
N LEU A 228 -6.05 11.29 16.70
CA LEU A 228 -5.06 10.32 17.18
C LEU A 228 -3.65 10.59 16.68
N ASP A 229 -3.49 11.50 15.73
CA ASP A 229 -2.21 11.87 15.11
C ASP A 229 -1.53 10.67 14.42
N VAL A 230 -2.31 9.90 13.61
CA VAL A 230 -1.73 8.87 12.75
C VAL A 230 -0.93 9.50 11.61
N ASP A 231 0.01 8.77 11.04
CA ASP A 231 0.91 9.29 10.00
C ASP A 231 0.32 9.20 8.58
N GLY A 232 -0.72 8.38 8.39
CA GLY A 232 -1.37 8.27 7.09
C GLY A 232 -2.74 7.61 7.15
N ILE A 233 -3.58 7.93 6.18
CA ILE A 233 -4.88 7.29 5.97
C ILE A 233 -4.94 6.77 4.54
N ILE A 234 -5.22 5.47 4.41
CA ILE A 234 -5.43 4.78 3.14
C ILE A 234 -6.93 4.75 2.89
N THR A 235 -7.38 5.35 1.78
CA THR A 235 -8.79 5.59 1.49
C THR A 235 -9.16 5.38 0.03
N ASP A 236 -10.38 4.87 -0.22
CA ASP A 236 -11.01 4.85 -1.53
C ASP A 236 -11.57 6.22 -1.93
N LYS A 237 -11.61 7.18 -0.96
CA LYS A 237 -12.22 8.51 -1.12
C LYS A 237 -11.23 9.64 -0.82
N PRO A 238 -10.15 9.77 -1.60
CA PRO A 238 -9.12 10.77 -1.36
C PRO A 238 -9.65 12.21 -1.40
N LYS A 239 -10.57 12.54 -2.31
CA LYS A 239 -11.22 13.85 -2.37
C LYS A 239 -11.96 14.17 -1.08
N LEU A 240 -12.78 13.23 -0.58
CA LEU A 240 -13.53 13.40 0.67
C LEU A 240 -12.58 13.62 1.87
N LEU A 241 -11.45 12.92 1.91
CA LEU A 241 -10.46 13.10 2.97
C LEU A 241 -9.80 14.48 2.89
N PHE A 242 -9.40 14.97 1.69
CA PHE A 242 -8.85 16.32 1.53
C PHE A 242 -9.86 17.42 1.92
N GLU A 243 -11.13 17.26 1.57
CA GLU A 243 -12.20 18.18 1.99
C GLU A 243 -12.35 18.18 3.54
N THR A 244 -12.25 17.01 4.17
CA THR A 244 -12.29 16.89 5.64
C THR A 244 -11.09 17.58 6.29
N LEU A 245 -9.89 17.43 5.75
CA LEU A 245 -8.68 18.08 6.26
C LEU A 245 -8.76 19.62 6.15
N LYS A 246 -9.28 20.15 5.04
CA LYS A 246 -9.47 21.61 4.88
C LYS A 246 -10.44 22.21 5.89
N ASN A 247 -11.46 21.46 6.27
CA ASN A 247 -12.49 21.91 7.23
C ASN A 247 -12.09 21.71 8.70
N ASN A 248 -10.97 21.07 8.98
CA ASN A 248 -10.44 20.86 10.34
C ASN A 248 -9.30 21.83 10.70
N ASN A 249 -8.83 22.66 9.76
CA ASN A 249 -7.89 23.74 9.95
C ASN A 249 -8.64 25.07 10.11
#